data_b8962412dd73aab0e59cfb11f599290c
#
_entry.id   b8962412dd73aab0e59cfb11f599290c
#
_cell.length_a   1.000
_cell.length_b   1.000
_cell.length_c   1.000
_cell.angle_alpha   90.00
_cell.angle_beta   90.00
_cell.angle_gamma   90.00
#
_symmetry.space_group_name_H-M   'P 1'
#
loop_
_entity.id
_entity.type
_entity.pdbx_description
1 polymer ?
#
loop_
_entity_poly.entity_id
_entity_poly.type
_entity_poly.pdbx_seq_one_letter_code
_entity_poly.pdbx_strand_id
1 'polypeptide(L)' 'MINLNIISEILETKKNKLKADAKLSDYVWDSMSQIKLISLLSSKYKKKIDIKKLKKIQSIIDLDKLISNSIKK' A
#
# COMPACT_ATOMS: atom_id res chain seq x y z
N MET A 1 6.87 -2.67 10.19
CA MET A 1 6.04 -2.90 8.99
C MET A 1 6.53 -4.10 8.22
N ILE A 2 5.62 -4.89 7.68
CA ILE A 2 5.93 -6.14 7.00
C ILE A 2 5.99 -5.99 5.47
N ASN A 3 5.23 -5.06 4.91
CA ASN A 3 5.04 -4.96 3.46
C ASN A 3 5.86 -3.82 2.84
N LEU A 4 7.08 -3.61 3.34
CA LEU A 4 7.94 -2.52 2.87
C LEU A 4 8.25 -2.60 1.38
N ASN A 5 8.49 -3.82 0.88
CA ASN A 5 8.81 -4.01 -0.55
C ASN A 5 7.65 -3.55 -1.43
N ILE A 6 6.44 -3.96 -1.07
CA ILE A 6 5.24 -3.62 -1.83
C ILE A 6 5.00 -2.11 -1.75
N ILE A 7 5.06 -1.55 -0.55
CA ILE A 7 4.77 -0.13 -0.35
C ILE A 7 5.80 0.74 -1.07
N SER A 8 7.09 0.39 -0.98
CA SER A 8 8.13 1.16 -1.65
C SER A 8 7.97 1.14 -3.17
N GLU A 9 7.52 0.02 -3.71
CA GLU A 9 7.31 -0.11 -5.15
C GLU A 9 6.15 0.76 -5.63
N ILE A 10 5.00 0.70 -4.94
CA ILE A 10 3.82 1.48 -5.36
C ILE A 10 3.97 2.97 -5.12
N LEU A 11 4.72 3.37 -4.09
CA LEU A 11 4.97 4.79 -3.81
C LEU A 11 6.21 5.31 -4.51
N GLU A 12 6.94 4.45 -5.22
CA GLU A 12 8.15 4.80 -5.95
C GLU A 12 9.17 5.52 -5.06
N THR A 13 9.37 4.98 -3.85
CA THR A 13 10.31 5.54 -2.88
C THR A 13 11.17 4.44 -2.29
N LYS A 14 12.27 4.82 -1.67
CA LYS A 14 13.17 3.85 -1.03
C LYS A 14 12.60 3.38 0.30
N LYS A 15 12.89 2.13 0.65
CA LYS A 15 12.39 1.55 1.90
C LYS A 15 12.80 2.35 3.14
N ASN A 16 14.02 2.88 3.14
CA ASN A 16 14.53 3.63 4.30
C ASN A 16 13.84 4.98 4.47
N LYS A 17 13.06 5.41 3.49
CA LYS A 17 12.28 6.65 3.58
C LYS A 17 10.86 6.41 4.05
N LEU A 18 10.46 5.16 4.21
CA LEU A 18 9.13 4.81 4.68
C LEU A 18 9.10 4.81 6.21
N LYS A 19 8.19 5.60 6.77
CA LYS A 19 8.01 5.68 8.23
C LYS A 19 6.58 5.27 8.56
N ALA A 20 6.43 4.40 9.55
CA ALA A 20 5.12 3.85 9.92
C ALA A 20 4.12 4.93 10.29
N ASP A 21 4.56 5.99 10.95
CA ASP A 21 3.71 7.08 11.41
C ASP A 21 3.55 8.19 10.37
N ALA A 22 4.20 8.08 9.21
CA ALA A 22 4.09 9.08 8.16
C ALA A 22 2.71 9.01 7.50
N LYS A 23 2.25 10.14 6.99
CA LYS A 23 0.99 10.21 6.25
C LYS A 23 1.23 9.86 4.80
N LEU A 24 0.25 9.19 4.19
CA LEU A 24 0.34 8.86 2.77
C LEU A 24 0.43 10.10 1.90
N SER A 25 -0.11 11.23 2.36
CA SER A 25 -0.01 12.50 1.65
C SER A 25 1.42 13.03 1.53
N ASP A 26 2.34 12.52 2.35
CA ASP A 26 3.75 12.88 2.25
C ASP A 26 4.47 12.14 1.12
N TYR A 27 3.78 11.21 0.48
CA TYR A 27 4.29 10.41 -0.63
C TYR A 27 3.39 10.57 -1.84
N VAL A 28 3.75 9.93 -2.95
CA VAL A 28 2.91 9.93 -4.15
C VAL A 28 1.81 8.89 -3.98
N TRP A 29 0.74 9.29 -3.30
CA TRP A 29 -0.43 8.44 -3.06
C TRP A 29 -1.63 9.01 -3.80
N ASP A 30 -1.84 8.52 -5.00
CA ASP A 30 -2.92 8.97 -5.87
C ASP A 30 -3.60 7.76 -6.53
N SER A 31 -4.48 8.02 -7.50
CA SER A 31 -5.20 6.95 -8.19
C SER A 31 -4.26 5.96 -8.87
N MET A 32 -3.14 6.45 -9.41
CA MET A 32 -2.16 5.58 -10.07
C MET A 32 -1.51 4.63 -9.08
N SER A 33 -1.12 5.12 -7.91
CA SER A 33 -0.54 4.28 -6.86
C SER A 33 -1.53 3.22 -6.40
N GLN A 34 -2.78 3.61 -6.24
CA GLN A 34 -3.83 2.69 -5.82
C GLN A 34 -4.05 1.59 -6.86
N ILE A 35 -4.07 1.95 -8.14
CA ILE A 35 -4.21 0.99 -9.23
C ILE A 35 -3.00 0.05 -9.27
N LYS A 36 -1.79 0.58 -9.07
CA LYS A 36 -0.59 -0.26 -8.99
C LYS A 36 -0.71 -1.30 -7.88
N LEU A 37 -1.18 -0.89 -6.72
CA LEU A 37 -1.35 -1.82 -5.60
C LEU A 37 -2.36 -2.90 -5.94
N ILE A 38 -3.51 -2.52 -6.50
CA ILE A 38 -4.56 -3.47 -6.88
C ILE A 38 -4.00 -4.47 -7.90
N SER A 39 -3.30 -3.99 -8.92
CA SER A 39 -2.72 -4.83 -9.95
C SER A 39 -1.67 -5.78 -9.39
N LEU A 40 -0.81 -5.28 -8.50
CA LEU A 40 0.26 -6.07 -7.90
C LEU A 40 -0.30 -7.17 -7.03
N LEU A 41 -1.27 -6.88 -6.19
CA LEU A 41 -1.90 -7.89 -5.34
C LEU A 41 -2.66 -8.93 -6.18
N SER A 42 -3.29 -8.49 -7.24
CA SER A 42 -4.02 -9.39 -8.12
C SER A 42 -3.06 -10.35 -8.85
N SER A 43 -1.95 -9.84 -9.38
CA SER A 43 -1.04 -10.66 -10.17
C SER A 43 -0.10 -11.51 -9.32
N LYS A 44 0.45 -10.98 -8.23
CA LYS A 44 1.41 -11.72 -7.39
C LYS A 44 0.74 -12.59 -6.34
N TYR A 45 -0.31 -12.10 -5.73
CA TYR A 45 -0.94 -12.81 -4.61
C TYR A 45 -2.32 -13.34 -4.93
N LYS A 46 -2.86 -12.99 -6.10
CA LYS A 46 -4.21 -13.37 -6.53
C LYS A 46 -5.25 -12.96 -5.50
N LYS A 47 -5.05 -11.80 -4.88
CA LYS A 47 -5.96 -11.23 -3.91
C LYS A 47 -6.55 -9.93 -4.44
N LYS A 48 -7.77 -9.63 -4.01
CA LYS A 48 -8.43 -8.39 -4.37
C LYS A 48 -8.52 -7.48 -3.17
N ILE A 49 -8.39 -6.19 -3.42
CA ILE A 49 -8.52 -5.19 -2.37
C ILE A 49 -9.58 -4.19 -2.82
N ASP A 50 -10.41 -3.76 -1.86
CA ASP A 50 -11.48 -2.81 -2.15
C ASP A 50 -10.89 -1.41 -2.28
N ILE A 51 -11.09 -0.77 -3.43
CA ILE A 51 -10.56 0.57 -3.67
C ILE A 51 -11.12 1.59 -2.68
N LYS A 52 -12.34 1.36 -2.19
CA LYS A 52 -12.94 2.25 -1.18
C LYS A 52 -12.12 2.25 0.11
N LYS A 53 -11.58 1.11 0.48
CA LYS A 53 -10.71 1.00 1.65
C LYS A 53 -9.40 1.75 1.45
N LEU A 54 -8.87 1.70 0.23
CA LEU A 54 -7.64 2.42 -0.11
C LEU A 54 -7.82 3.94 -0.01
N LYS A 55 -9.02 4.42 -0.30
CA LYS A 55 -9.31 5.85 -0.22
C LYS A 55 -9.50 6.34 1.21
N LYS A 56 -9.78 5.44 2.14
CA LYS A 56 -10.04 5.82 3.54
C LYS A 56 -8.78 5.83 4.40
N ILE A 57 -7.74 5.14 4.00
CA ILE A 57 -6.50 5.10 4.79
C ILE A 57 -5.72 6.39 4.62
N GLN A 58 -4.98 6.78 5.66
CA GLN A 58 -4.26 8.05 5.68
C GLN A 58 -2.79 7.91 6.01
N SER A 59 -2.37 6.81 6.62
CA SER A 59 -0.99 6.63 7.07
C SER A 59 -0.36 5.40 6.44
N ILE A 60 0.96 5.34 6.50
CA ILE A 60 1.72 4.20 6.00
C ILE A 60 1.36 2.92 6.77
N ILE A 61 1.19 3.03 8.08
CA ILE A 61 0.84 1.86 8.90
C ILE A 61 -0.56 1.33 8.54
N ASP A 62 -1.49 2.21 8.20
CA ASP A 62 -2.80 1.79 7.76
C ASP A 62 -2.73 1.02 6.45
N LEU A 63 -1.91 1.49 5.52
CA LEU A 63 -1.69 0.80 4.26
C LEU A 63 -1.07 -0.58 4.48
N ASP A 64 -0.07 -0.65 5.36
CA ASP A 64 0.59 -1.92 5.70
C ASP A 64 -0.41 -2.93 6.27
N LYS A 65 -1.26 -2.48 7.19
CA LYS A 65 -2.29 -3.35 7.78
C LYS A 65 -3.30 -3.82 6.74
N LEU A 66 -3.70 -2.93 5.86
CA LEU A 66 -4.65 -3.27 4.81
C LEU A 66 -4.08 -4.33 3.87
N ILE A 67 -2.83 -4.18 3.47
CA ILE A 67 -2.14 -5.15 2.62
C ILE A 67 -2.03 -6.49 3.34
N SER A 68 -1.61 -6.49 4.60
CA SER A 68 -1.49 -7.71 5.39
C SER A 68 -2.82 -8.46 5.50
N ASN A 69 -3.90 -7.74 5.76
CA ASN A 69 -5.22 -8.34 5.85
C ASN A 69 -5.68 -8.93 4.52
N SER A 70 -5.30 -8.31 3.41
CA SER A 70 -5.67 -8.78 2.09
C SER A 70 -4.90 -10.04 1.69
N ILE A 71 -3.64 -10.16 2.10
CA ILE A 71 -2.77 -11.28 1.75
C ILE A 71 -2.99 -12.47 2.67
N LYS A 72 -3.39 -12.23 3.89
CA LYS A 72 -3.34 -13.17 5.00
C LYS A 72 -4.33 -14.34 4.92
N LYS A 73 -5.04 -14.53 3.89
CA LYS A 73 -5.96 -15.67 3.82
C LYS A 73 -5.35 -16.86 3.15
#